data_c037812e68f96b937fc4a7cfcc8c149e
#
_entry.id   c037812e68f96b937fc4a7cfcc8c149e
#
_cell.length_a   1.000
_cell.length_b   1.000
_cell.length_c   1.000
_cell.angle_alpha   90.00
_cell.angle_beta   90.00
_cell.angle_gamma   90.00
#
_symmetry.space_group_name_H-M   'P 1'
#
loop_
_entity.id
_entity.type
_entity.pdbx_description
1 polymer ?
#
loop_
_entity_poly.entity_id
_entity_poly.type
_entity_poly.pdbx_seq_one_letter_code
_entity_poly.pdbx_strand_id
1 'polypeptide(L)'
;MKQFFKMLLASMLGTLCVFAFFAFMSFVMLAAMIAAGGSQTSTSVDKGSVLRISLDATVEERAAEANPFDEFMGNAAEATLGLDETLKAIKLAKDNKNISGIYLDGGALASDFASLEELHKALLDFKKSGKFIAAYADTYTQAGYYLAATADAVMLNPSGMVDWHGLAAQPMFFKEMLEKIGVKMQVFRVGTYKSAVEPFTQTEMSPANREQVTSYINDIWNTMCADAAADRKLTPERMKELADSYIGFAETKDFVANKLVDTLTYIDGARAKLRTLAKQEKLNLVSPADVIAAGESKDKGDEIAVYYAYGDIVDEAGTASLMGGDNEIVGSTLVEDFDELAEDEDVKAVVIRINSGGGSAYASEQIWHAVELLKAKKPVVVSMGGMAASGGYYMACGANKIFADPTTLTGSIGIFGMIPDASGLLTEKLGLHFDVAKTSEAADFGAAGRPFNEKESAVMQAYIERGYKLFLSRVAAGRKMPVAAVDSIAQGRVWTGRQALAIKLVDQLGTLDDAIAEAARLAKSKEYYTADYPAPSNWMDNLMDSTGSDYMESRVKDALGIYYQPLRFVGSLSRRNALQARIPYLPNIQ
;
A
#
# COMPACT_ATOMS: atom_id res chain seq x y z
N MET A 1 62.01 -19.18 -22.20
CA MET A 1 61.40 -17.84 -22.21
C MET A 1 60.46 -17.60 -23.39
N LYS A 2 60.89 -17.78 -24.68
CA LYS A 2 59.96 -17.53 -25.83
C LYS A 2 58.69 -18.37 -25.84
N GLN A 3 58.71 -19.63 -25.43
CA GLN A 3 57.49 -20.47 -25.32
C GLN A 3 56.59 -20.04 -24.18
N PHE A 4 57.13 -19.67 -23.04
CA PHE A 4 56.35 -19.15 -21.89
C PHE A 4 55.58 -17.90 -22.28
N PHE A 5 56.21 -16.92 -22.94
CA PHE A 5 55.54 -15.71 -23.41
C PHE A 5 54.46 -15.99 -24.48
N LYS A 6 54.66 -16.99 -25.36
CA LYS A 6 53.63 -17.41 -26.33
C LYS A 6 52.43 -18.03 -25.65
N MET A 7 52.64 -18.87 -24.63
CA MET A 7 51.54 -19.49 -23.87
C MET A 7 50.79 -18.44 -23.02
N LEU A 8 51.53 -17.51 -22.39
CA LEU A 8 50.92 -16.41 -21.64
C LEU A 8 50.04 -15.51 -22.55
N LEU A 9 50.59 -15.16 -23.74
CA LEU A 9 49.85 -14.33 -24.70
C LEU A 9 48.60 -15.06 -25.24
N ALA A 10 48.70 -16.37 -25.51
CA ALA A 10 47.58 -17.18 -25.96
C ALA A 10 46.50 -17.30 -24.88
N SER A 11 46.89 -17.46 -23.60
CA SER A 11 45.96 -17.49 -22.46
C SER A 11 45.25 -16.14 -22.28
N MET A 12 46.01 -15.02 -22.32
CA MET A 12 45.44 -13.68 -22.25
C MET A 12 44.46 -13.41 -23.41
N LEU A 13 44.81 -13.82 -24.63
CA LEU A 13 43.95 -13.66 -25.80
C LEU A 13 42.67 -14.50 -25.67
N GLY A 14 42.80 -15.75 -25.18
CA GLY A 14 41.66 -16.63 -24.91
C GLY A 14 40.71 -16.04 -23.86
N THR A 15 41.26 -15.54 -22.77
CA THR A 15 40.48 -14.86 -21.73
C THR A 15 39.79 -13.61 -22.27
N LEU A 16 40.50 -12.80 -23.08
CA LEU A 16 39.92 -11.62 -23.72
C LEU A 16 38.77 -11.98 -24.67
N CYS A 17 38.92 -13.06 -25.47
CA CYS A 17 37.87 -13.56 -26.34
C CYS A 17 36.64 -14.04 -25.55
N VAL A 18 36.83 -14.70 -24.42
CA VAL A 18 35.72 -15.11 -23.53
C VAL A 18 34.99 -13.91 -22.95
N PHE A 19 35.74 -12.90 -22.46
CA PHE A 19 35.12 -11.66 -21.98
C PHE A 19 34.38 -10.91 -23.09
N ALA A 20 34.96 -10.81 -24.30
CA ALA A 20 34.35 -10.19 -25.46
C ALA A 20 33.07 -10.94 -25.88
N PHE A 21 33.08 -12.28 -25.82
CA PHE A 21 31.90 -13.10 -26.10
C PHE A 21 30.79 -12.87 -25.08
N PHE A 22 31.09 -12.86 -23.77
CA PHE A 22 30.11 -12.58 -22.74
C PHE A 22 29.59 -11.15 -22.82
N ALA A 23 30.45 -10.16 -23.08
CA ALA A 23 30.02 -8.77 -23.28
C ALA A 23 29.10 -8.62 -24.51
N PHE A 24 29.42 -9.33 -25.61
CA PHE A 24 28.56 -9.35 -26.80
C PHE A 24 27.22 -10.06 -26.53
N MET A 25 27.22 -11.19 -25.83
CA MET A 25 25.99 -11.89 -25.43
C MET A 25 25.13 -11.03 -24.49
N SER A 26 25.74 -10.34 -23.52
CA SER A 26 25.05 -9.41 -22.64
C SER A 26 24.46 -8.25 -23.41
N PHE A 27 25.19 -7.71 -24.39
CA PHE A 27 24.66 -6.65 -25.27
C PHE A 27 23.50 -7.12 -26.15
N VAL A 28 23.60 -8.32 -26.74
CA VAL A 28 22.51 -8.92 -27.54
C VAL A 28 21.29 -9.19 -26.66
N MET A 29 21.51 -9.69 -25.44
CA MET A 29 20.45 -9.94 -24.46
C MET A 29 19.76 -8.63 -24.02
N LEU A 30 20.56 -7.60 -23.73
CA LEU A 30 20.04 -6.26 -23.39
C LEU A 30 19.26 -5.65 -24.56
N ALA A 31 19.78 -5.75 -25.79
CA ALA A 31 19.10 -5.29 -26.99
C ALA A 31 17.79 -6.06 -27.27
N ALA A 32 17.77 -7.37 -26.99
CA ALA A 32 16.56 -8.20 -27.09
C ALA A 32 15.53 -7.83 -26.01
N MET A 33 15.96 -7.55 -24.78
CA MET A 33 15.09 -7.07 -23.70
C MET A 33 14.50 -5.70 -23.99
N ILE A 34 15.33 -4.76 -24.48
CA ILE A 34 14.83 -3.42 -24.91
C ILE A 34 13.83 -3.57 -26.07
N ALA A 35 14.09 -4.46 -27.02
CA ALA A 35 13.17 -4.73 -28.13
C ALA A 35 11.88 -5.42 -27.66
N ALA A 36 11.93 -6.30 -26.68
CA ALA A 36 10.78 -6.97 -26.07
C ALA A 36 9.97 -6.01 -25.20
N GLY A 37 10.62 -5.19 -24.36
CA GLY A 37 9.97 -4.18 -23.51
C GLY A 37 9.36 -3.02 -24.34
N GLY A 38 9.97 -2.70 -25.51
CA GLY A 38 9.40 -1.72 -26.45
C GLY A 38 8.27 -2.26 -27.34
N SER A 39 7.97 -3.55 -27.28
CA SER A 39 6.95 -4.21 -28.09
C SER A 39 5.65 -4.54 -27.33
N GLN A 40 5.31 -3.85 -26.26
CA GLN A 40 3.90 -3.79 -25.90
C GLN A 40 3.18 -3.17 -27.10
N THR A 41 2.59 -4.03 -27.94
CA THR A 41 1.72 -3.60 -29.03
C THR A 41 0.53 -2.88 -28.41
N SER A 42 0.61 -1.54 -28.32
CA SER A 42 -0.51 -0.74 -27.86
C SER A 42 -1.72 -1.09 -28.72
N THR A 43 -2.77 -1.57 -28.07
CA THR A 43 -4.01 -1.89 -28.77
C THR A 43 -4.70 -0.56 -29.11
N SER A 44 -4.97 -0.30 -30.39
CA SER A 44 -5.65 0.95 -30.78
C SER A 44 -7.03 1.04 -30.15
N VAL A 45 -7.37 2.22 -29.62
CA VAL A 45 -8.70 2.50 -29.06
C VAL A 45 -9.64 2.88 -30.19
N ASP A 46 -10.19 1.83 -30.85
CA ASP A 46 -11.11 1.97 -31.95
C ASP A 46 -12.57 2.06 -31.49
N LYS A 47 -13.46 2.50 -32.38
CA LYS A 47 -14.89 2.60 -32.06
C LYS A 47 -15.45 1.24 -31.62
N GLY A 48 -16.03 1.19 -30.44
CA GLY A 48 -16.60 -0.02 -29.86
C GLY A 48 -15.63 -0.78 -28.96
N SER A 49 -14.44 -0.23 -28.67
CA SER A 49 -13.51 -0.79 -27.68
C SER A 49 -14.13 -0.90 -26.31
N VAL A 50 -13.66 -1.87 -25.54
CA VAL A 50 -14.07 -2.12 -24.15
C VAL A 50 -12.84 -2.09 -23.26
N LEU A 51 -12.82 -1.23 -22.26
CA LEU A 51 -11.76 -1.19 -21.27
C LEU A 51 -11.83 -2.46 -20.41
N ARG A 52 -10.78 -3.28 -20.45
CA ARG A 52 -10.63 -4.46 -19.61
C ARG A 52 -9.84 -4.10 -18.38
N ILE A 53 -10.41 -4.32 -17.19
CA ILE A 53 -9.73 -4.23 -15.91
C ILE A 53 -9.62 -5.64 -15.36
N SER A 54 -8.38 -6.15 -15.23
CA SER A 54 -8.12 -7.46 -14.64
C SER A 54 -8.20 -7.36 -13.13
N LEU A 55 -9.07 -8.16 -12.53
CA LEU A 55 -9.20 -8.29 -11.08
C LEU A 55 -8.39 -9.49 -10.54
N ASP A 56 -7.44 -10.01 -11.30
CA ASP A 56 -6.47 -11.02 -10.86
C ASP A 56 -5.14 -10.33 -10.58
N ALA A 57 -5.10 -9.58 -9.49
CA ALA A 57 -3.98 -8.71 -9.15
C ALA A 57 -4.05 -8.23 -7.70
N THR A 58 -2.94 -7.70 -7.19
CA THR A 58 -2.91 -6.88 -5.98
C THR A 58 -3.01 -5.40 -6.36
N VAL A 59 -3.97 -4.68 -5.79
CA VAL A 59 -4.09 -3.22 -5.99
C VAL A 59 -3.04 -2.51 -5.16
N GLU A 60 -2.25 -1.67 -5.82
CA GLU A 60 -1.25 -0.82 -5.20
C GLU A 60 -1.50 0.65 -5.55
N GLU A 61 -1.01 1.60 -4.76
CA GLU A 61 -1.17 3.03 -5.07
C GLU A 61 -0.65 3.36 -6.46
N ARG A 62 0.49 2.76 -6.85
CA ARG A 62 1.10 2.85 -8.19
C ARG A 62 1.63 1.47 -8.59
N ALA A 63 1.35 1.05 -9.82
CA ALA A 63 1.93 -0.19 -10.34
C ALA A 63 3.44 -0.02 -10.55
N ALA A 64 4.22 -1.00 -10.11
CA ALA A 64 5.61 -1.09 -10.54
C ALA A 64 5.66 -1.48 -12.02
N GLU A 65 6.55 -0.85 -12.81
CA GLU A 65 6.81 -1.33 -14.16
C GLU A 65 7.29 -2.77 -14.14
N ALA A 66 6.66 -3.61 -14.97
CA ALA A 66 7.08 -5.00 -15.10
C ALA A 66 8.56 -5.06 -15.52
N ASN A 67 9.38 -5.74 -14.73
CA ASN A 67 10.78 -5.94 -15.07
C ASN A 67 10.88 -7.05 -16.16
N PRO A 68 11.29 -6.72 -17.40
CA PRO A 68 11.39 -7.71 -18.47
C PRO A 68 12.37 -8.87 -18.14
N PHE A 69 13.26 -8.65 -17.20
CA PHE A 69 14.21 -9.69 -16.75
C PHE A 69 13.50 -10.75 -15.88
N ASP A 70 12.55 -10.35 -15.04
CA ASP A 70 11.79 -11.28 -14.22
C ASP A 70 10.88 -12.14 -15.08
N GLU A 71 10.25 -11.56 -16.10
CA GLU A 71 9.46 -12.27 -17.09
C GLU A 71 10.34 -13.28 -17.88
N PHE A 72 11.55 -12.87 -18.28
CA PHE A 72 12.50 -13.77 -18.94
C PHE A 72 13.00 -14.91 -18.05
N MET A 73 13.20 -14.66 -16.76
CA MET A 73 13.61 -15.68 -15.78
C MET A 73 12.46 -16.60 -15.36
N GLY A 74 11.25 -16.37 -15.85
CA GLY A 74 10.05 -17.13 -15.49
C GLY A 74 9.58 -16.85 -14.05
N ASN A 75 10.08 -15.77 -13.43
CA ASN A 75 9.54 -15.23 -12.21
C ASN A 75 8.30 -14.43 -12.61
N ALA A 76 7.12 -15.07 -12.60
CA ALA A 76 5.88 -14.33 -12.71
C ALA A 76 5.78 -13.45 -11.46
N ALA A 77 6.10 -12.16 -11.58
CA ALA A 77 5.74 -11.21 -10.55
C ALA A 77 4.22 -11.29 -10.31
N GLU A 78 3.78 -11.25 -9.07
CA GLU A 78 2.36 -11.11 -8.78
C GLU A 78 1.84 -9.91 -9.57
N ALA A 79 0.75 -10.10 -10.32
CA ALA A 79 0.21 -9.03 -11.13
C ALA A 79 -0.23 -7.88 -10.22
N THR A 80 0.28 -6.69 -10.46
CA THR A 80 -0.13 -5.48 -9.74
C THR A 80 -1.07 -4.64 -10.61
N LEU A 81 -2.08 -4.05 -9.98
CA LEU A 81 -3.02 -3.11 -10.58
C LEU A 81 -2.79 -1.74 -9.93
N GLY A 82 -2.18 -0.79 -10.68
CA GLY A 82 -2.01 0.57 -10.20
C GLY A 82 -3.37 1.27 -10.02
N LEU A 83 -3.61 1.74 -8.80
CA LEU A 83 -4.84 2.48 -8.48
C LEU A 83 -4.91 3.77 -9.28
N ASP A 84 -3.81 4.53 -9.33
CA ASP A 84 -3.66 5.78 -10.05
C ASP A 84 -3.98 5.64 -11.55
N GLU A 85 -3.32 4.68 -12.23
CA GLU A 85 -3.55 4.39 -13.64
C GLU A 85 -4.98 3.90 -13.91
N THR A 86 -5.50 3.04 -13.05
CA THR A 86 -6.84 2.47 -13.22
C THR A 86 -7.91 3.55 -13.07
N LEU A 87 -7.80 4.42 -12.06
CA LEU A 87 -8.72 5.55 -11.87
C LEU A 87 -8.63 6.52 -13.04
N LYS A 88 -7.42 6.86 -13.52
CA LYS A 88 -7.20 7.71 -14.69
C LYS A 88 -7.81 7.09 -15.95
N ALA A 89 -7.60 5.80 -16.17
CA ALA A 89 -8.17 5.09 -17.32
C ALA A 89 -9.72 5.07 -17.29
N ILE A 90 -10.34 4.80 -16.15
CA ILE A 90 -11.81 4.83 -15.99
C ILE A 90 -12.35 6.22 -16.31
N LYS A 91 -11.70 7.28 -15.80
CA LYS A 91 -12.07 8.67 -16.03
C LYS A 91 -11.98 9.05 -17.52
N LEU A 92 -10.87 8.71 -18.17
CA LEU A 92 -10.70 8.94 -19.62
C LEU A 92 -11.69 8.11 -20.44
N ALA A 93 -11.92 6.84 -20.08
CA ALA A 93 -12.88 5.97 -20.75
C ALA A 93 -14.31 6.53 -20.69
N LYS A 94 -14.69 7.21 -19.59
CA LYS A 94 -16.00 7.85 -19.43
C LYS A 94 -16.29 8.83 -20.57
N ASP A 95 -15.32 9.66 -20.93
CA ASP A 95 -15.48 10.72 -21.94
C ASP A 95 -15.11 10.28 -23.35
N ASN A 96 -14.34 9.20 -23.52
CA ASN A 96 -13.89 8.70 -24.81
C ASN A 96 -15.02 8.04 -25.59
N LYS A 97 -15.40 8.62 -26.75
CA LYS A 97 -16.49 8.15 -27.61
C LYS A 97 -16.22 6.78 -28.25
N ASN A 98 -14.98 6.35 -28.31
CA ASN A 98 -14.60 5.05 -28.85
C ASN A 98 -14.78 3.91 -27.85
N ILE A 99 -14.81 4.21 -26.54
CA ILE A 99 -15.05 3.23 -25.49
C ILE A 99 -16.55 3.02 -25.31
N SER A 100 -17.01 1.78 -25.44
CA SER A 100 -18.42 1.38 -25.27
C SER A 100 -18.78 0.99 -23.86
N GLY A 101 -17.81 0.50 -23.07
CA GLY A 101 -18.04 0.02 -21.71
C GLY A 101 -16.77 -0.46 -21.03
N ILE A 102 -16.94 -0.96 -19.82
CA ILE A 102 -15.88 -1.59 -19.02
C ILE A 102 -16.20 -3.07 -18.87
N TYR A 103 -15.17 -3.90 -18.95
CA TYR A 103 -15.19 -5.31 -18.61
C TYR A 103 -14.31 -5.57 -17.39
N LEU A 104 -14.94 -5.94 -16.28
CA LEU A 104 -14.26 -6.42 -15.07
C LEU A 104 -14.00 -7.91 -15.23
N ASP A 105 -12.75 -8.28 -15.49
CA ASP A 105 -12.30 -9.64 -15.71
C ASP A 105 -11.87 -10.23 -14.37
N GLY A 106 -12.71 -11.04 -13.77
CA GLY A 106 -12.59 -11.51 -12.39
C GLY A 106 -11.42 -12.45 -12.18
N GLY A 107 -10.86 -12.40 -10.97
CA GLY A 107 -9.75 -13.22 -10.50
C GLY A 107 -9.53 -13.03 -8.99
N ALA A 108 -8.34 -13.31 -8.52
CA ALA A 108 -7.95 -13.21 -7.12
C ALA A 108 -7.51 -11.78 -6.77
N LEU A 109 -8.49 -10.88 -6.62
CA LEU A 109 -8.19 -9.48 -6.25
C LEU A 109 -7.83 -9.36 -4.77
N ALA A 110 -6.68 -8.73 -4.50
CA ALA A 110 -6.26 -8.31 -3.18
C ALA A 110 -6.14 -6.77 -3.14
N SER A 111 -6.65 -6.14 -2.09
CA SER A 111 -6.61 -4.68 -1.93
C SER A 111 -6.90 -4.27 -0.49
N ASP A 112 -6.53 -3.05 -0.12
CA ASP A 112 -7.14 -2.37 1.02
C ASP A 112 -8.55 -1.85 0.68
N PHE A 113 -9.36 -1.55 1.71
CA PHE A 113 -10.76 -1.18 1.49
C PHE A 113 -10.97 0.22 0.94
N ALA A 114 -10.11 1.17 1.25
CA ALA A 114 -10.25 2.52 0.71
C ALA A 114 -9.95 2.53 -0.79
N SER A 115 -8.93 1.80 -1.24
CA SER A 115 -8.63 1.62 -2.67
C SER A 115 -9.79 0.95 -3.42
N LEU A 116 -10.42 -0.08 -2.82
CA LEU A 116 -11.64 -0.67 -3.38
C LEU A 116 -12.80 0.32 -3.45
N GLU A 117 -12.96 1.14 -2.41
CA GLU A 117 -14.01 2.17 -2.35
C GLU A 117 -13.80 3.26 -3.42
N GLU A 118 -12.55 3.68 -3.67
CA GLU A 118 -12.23 4.62 -4.74
C GLU A 118 -12.54 4.02 -6.12
N LEU A 119 -12.14 2.77 -6.38
CA LEU A 119 -12.46 2.07 -7.63
C LEU A 119 -13.98 1.91 -7.81
N HIS A 120 -14.69 1.54 -6.76
CA HIS A 120 -16.15 1.43 -6.76
C HIS A 120 -16.83 2.76 -7.13
N LYS A 121 -16.40 3.87 -6.50
CA LYS A 121 -16.90 5.22 -6.80
C LYS A 121 -16.61 5.61 -8.25
N ALA A 122 -15.42 5.32 -8.75
CA ALA A 122 -15.05 5.60 -10.14
C ALA A 122 -15.89 4.81 -11.13
N LEU A 123 -16.20 3.53 -10.86
CA LEU A 123 -17.10 2.72 -11.67
C LEU A 123 -18.53 3.28 -11.66
N LEU A 124 -19.05 3.69 -10.51
CA LEU A 124 -20.37 4.33 -10.41
C LEU A 124 -20.40 5.67 -11.15
N ASP A 125 -19.32 6.44 -11.12
CA ASP A 125 -19.23 7.68 -11.88
C ASP A 125 -19.16 7.42 -13.39
N PHE A 126 -18.44 6.38 -13.81
CA PHE A 126 -18.42 5.93 -15.21
C PHE A 126 -19.82 5.56 -15.71
N LYS A 127 -20.66 4.89 -14.92
CA LYS A 127 -22.06 4.54 -15.29
C LYS A 127 -22.90 5.74 -15.62
N LYS A 128 -22.62 6.94 -15.08
CA LYS A 128 -23.34 8.17 -15.41
C LYS A 128 -23.19 8.57 -16.90
N SER A 129 -22.17 8.03 -17.60
CA SER A 129 -22.02 8.21 -19.06
C SER A 129 -23.04 7.44 -19.89
N GLY A 130 -23.79 6.52 -19.29
CA GLY A 130 -24.70 5.60 -19.99
C GLY A 130 -24.02 4.42 -20.68
N LYS A 131 -22.70 4.25 -20.52
CA LYS A 131 -21.94 3.11 -21.01
C LYS A 131 -22.09 1.92 -20.05
N PHE A 132 -21.94 0.69 -20.57
CA PHE A 132 -22.13 -0.49 -19.77
C PHE A 132 -20.90 -0.84 -18.93
N ILE A 133 -21.14 -1.51 -17.80
CA ILE A 133 -20.14 -2.29 -17.07
C ILE A 133 -20.60 -3.75 -17.04
N ALA A 134 -19.73 -4.68 -17.42
CA ALA A 134 -20.00 -6.10 -17.32
C ALA A 134 -18.87 -6.79 -16.58
N ALA A 135 -19.19 -7.79 -15.76
CA ALA A 135 -18.24 -8.57 -15.00
C ALA A 135 -18.40 -10.06 -15.29
N TYR A 136 -17.30 -10.79 -15.36
CA TYR A 136 -17.30 -12.25 -15.41
C TYR A 136 -16.16 -12.80 -14.56
N ALA A 137 -16.43 -13.88 -13.83
CA ALA A 137 -15.42 -14.65 -13.12
C ALA A 137 -15.76 -16.14 -13.11
N ASP A 138 -14.73 -16.95 -12.96
CA ASP A 138 -14.90 -18.34 -12.52
C ASP A 138 -15.12 -18.38 -11.01
N THR A 139 -14.46 -17.50 -10.26
CA THR A 139 -14.67 -17.27 -8.82
C THR A 139 -14.47 -15.80 -8.53
N TYR A 140 -15.40 -15.21 -7.81
CA TYR A 140 -15.24 -13.87 -7.26
C TYR A 140 -14.72 -13.96 -5.82
N THR A 141 -13.55 -13.40 -5.55
CA THR A 141 -13.15 -13.05 -4.17
C THR A 141 -14.09 -11.97 -3.61
N GLN A 142 -14.17 -11.80 -2.31
CA GLN A 142 -15.01 -10.77 -1.69
C GLN A 142 -14.70 -9.36 -2.22
N ALA A 143 -13.41 -9.02 -2.38
CA ALA A 143 -12.96 -7.77 -2.98
C ALA A 143 -13.37 -7.65 -4.46
N GLY A 144 -13.15 -8.71 -5.24
CA GLY A 144 -13.56 -8.75 -6.66
C GLY A 144 -15.08 -8.65 -6.82
N TYR A 145 -15.86 -9.30 -5.94
CA TYR A 145 -17.31 -9.22 -5.96
C TYR A 145 -17.81 -7.81 -5.59
N TYR A 146 -17.19 -7.15 -4.62
CA TYR A 146 -17.54 -5.78 -4.25
C TYR A 146 -17.49 -4.82 -5.46
N LEU A 147 -16.46 -4.93 -6.30
CA LEU A 147 -16.38 -4.15 -7.54
C LEU A 147 -17.35 -4.65 -8.61
N ALA A 148 -17.46 -5.98 -8.78
CA ALA A 148 -18.34 -6.60 -9.77
C ALA A 148 -19.83 -6.30 -9.51
N ALA A 149 -20.22 -6.07 -8.25
CA ALA A 149 -21.58 -5.72 -7.87
C ALA A 149 -22.07 -4.44 -8.58
N THR A 150 -21.17 -3.51 -8.95
CA THR A 150 -21.50 -2.30 -9.71
C THR A 150 -21.95 -2.59 -11.14
N ALA A 151 -21.63 -3.78 -11.70
CA ALA A 151 -21.86 -4.08 -13.11
C ALA A 151 -23.35 -4.19 -13.46
N ASP A 152 -23.67 -3.84 -14.72
CA ASP A 152 -25.01 -4.01 -15.29
C ASP A 152 -25.30 -5.49 -15.65
N ALA A 153 -24.24 -6.30 -15.75
CA ALA A 153 -24.31 -7.72 -15.98
C ALA A 153 -23.19 -8.43 -15.17
N VAL A 154 -23.54 -9.05 -14.07
CA VAL A 154 -22.65 -9.88 -13.26
C VAL A 154 -22.82 -11.33 -13.72
N MET A 155 -21.79 -11.91 -14.33
CA MET A 155 -21.79 -13.25 -14.89
C MET A 155 -20.84 -14.15 -14.09
N LEU A 156 -21.24 -15.37 -13.83
CA LEU A 156 -20.46 -16.35 -13.09
C LEU A 156 -20.41 -17.67 -13.86
N ASN A 157 -19.28 -18.36 -13.78
CA ASN A 157 -19.14 -19.73 -14.27
C ASN A 157 -20.20 -20.64 -13.60
N PRO A 158 -20.87 -21.55 -14.35
CA PRO A 158 -21.86 -22.48 -13.78
C PRO A 158 -21.35 -23.38 -12.66
N SER A 159 -20.02 -23.55 -12.54
CA SER A 159 -19.36 -24.29 -11.45
C SER A 159 -18.55 -23.36 -10.54
N GLY A 160 -18.82 -22.06 -10.62
CA GLY A 160 -18.06 -21.02 -9.91
C GLY A 160 -18.55 -20.75 -8.49
N MET A 161 -17.95 -19.73 -7.87
CA MET A 161 -18.25 -19.34 -6.49
C MET A 161 -18.25 -17.80 -6.36
N VAL A 162 -19.09 -17.31 -5.47
CA VAL A 162 -19.02 -15.92 -4.97
C VAL A 162 -18.62 -15.99 -3.50
N ASP A 163 -17.45 -15.48 -3.20
CA ASP A 163 -17.00 -15.39 -1.82
C ASP A 163 -17.56 -14.10 -1.17
N TRP A 164 -18.44 -14.29 -0.19
CA TRP A 164 -19.08 -13.22 0.58
C TRP A 164 -19.30 -13.69 2.01
N HIS A 165 -18.36 -13.41 2.92
CA HIS A 165 -18.30 -14.03 4.24
C HIS A 165 -18.04 -13.05 5.40
N GLY A 166 -17.78 -11.77 5.12
CA GLY A 166 -17.50 -10.77 6.16
C GLY A 166 -16.02 -10.55 6.41
N LEU A 167 -15.71 -9.90 7.53
CA LEU A 167 -14.34 -9.51 7.88
C LEU A 167 -13.95 -10.11 9.23
N ALA A 168 -12.77 -10.69 9.30
CA ALA A 168 -12.16 -11.15 10.52
C ALA A 168 -10.73 -10.60 10.67
N ALA A 169 -10.35 -10.21 11.89
CA ALA A 169 -8.98 -9.87 12.22
C ALA A 169 -8.42 -10.92 13.17
N GLN A 170 -7.41 -11.64 12.73
CA GLN A 170 -6.75 -12.71 13.49
C GLN A 170 -5.25 -12.42 13.64
N PRO A 171 -4.85 -11.51 14.57
CA PRO A 171 -3.45 -11.25 14.82
C PRO A 171 -2.76 -12.47 15.41
N MET A 172 -1.52 -12.71 14.98
CA MET A 172 -0.66 -13.77 15.51
C MET A 172 0.17 -13.24 16.68
N PHE A 173 0.31 -14.04 17.74
CA PHE A 173 1.04 -13.68 18.95
C PHE A 173 2.30 -14.53 19.09
N PHE A 174 3.45 -13.88 19.24
CA PHE A 174 4.79 -14.50 19.20
C PHE A 174 5.46 -14.61 20.57
N LYS A 175 4.84 -14.08 21.63
CA LYS A 175 5.44 -14.04 22.98
C LYS A 175 6.04 -15.37 23.41
N GLU A 176 5.23 -16.43 23.41
CA GLU A 176 5.68 -17.74 23.88
C GLU A 176 6.74 -18.38 22.98
N MET A 177 6.65 -18.13 21.66
CA MET A 177 7.68 -18.58 20.71
C MET A 177 9.03 -17.91 21.02
N LEU A 178 9.02 -16.59 21.23
CA LEU A 178 10.22 -15.84 21.57
C LEU A 178 10.81 -16.27 22.90
N GLU A 179 9.98 -16.46 23.94
CA GLU A 179 10.41 -16.95 25.25
C GLU A 179 11.06 -18.35 25.17
N LYS A 180 10.54 -19.26 24.33
CA LYS A 180 11.12 -20.59 24.11
C LYS A 180 12.53 -20.54 23.53
N ILE A 181 12.83 -19.57 22.69
CA ILE A 181 14.18 -19.37 22.13
C ILE A 181 15.06 -18.46 23.00
N GLY A 182 14.56 -17.99 24.16
CA GLY A 182 15.31 -17.16 25.10
C GLY A 182 15.37 -15.67 24.73
N VAL A 183 14.39 -15.19 23.95
CA VAL A 183 14.23 -13.77 23.60
C VAL A 183 13.01 -13.19 24.31
N LYS A 184 13.13 -11.99 24.85
CA LYS A 184 12.04 -11.22 25.45
C LYS A 184 11.99 -9.82 24.85
N MET A 185 10.80 -9.25 24.69
CA MET A 185 10.66 -7.88 24.21
C MET A 185 10.52 -6.91 25.39
N GLN A 186 11.42 -5.94 25.44
CA GLN A 186 11.35 -4.83 26.38
C GLN A 186 10.56 -3.71 25.70
N VAL A 187 9.39 -3.38 26.25
CA VAL A 187 8.43 -2.46 25.64
C VAL A 187 8.25 -1.22 26.49
N PHE A 188 8.38 -0.08 25.85
CA PHE A 188 8.13 1.26 26.38
C PHE A 188 7.04 1.90 25.53
N ARG A 189 5.90 2.22 26.09
CA ARG A 189 4.77 2.79 25.32
C ARG A 189 3.96 3.79 26.12
N VAL A 190 3.24 4.65 25.39
CA VAL A 190 2.19 5.51 25.95
C VAL A 190 0.91 5.28 25.15
N GLY A 191 -0.19 5.18 25.89
CA GLY A 191 -1.53 5.04 25.28
C GLY A 191 -2.11 3.63 25.42
N THR A 192 -3.38 3.61 25.79
CA THR A 192 -4.14 2.37 26.08
C THR A 192 -4.34 1.52 24.80
N TYR A 193 -4.47 2.17 23.64
CA TYR A 193 -4.78 1.53 22.35
C TYR A 193 -3.56 1.31 21.46
N LYS A 194 -2.34 1.70 21.90
CA LYS A 194 -1.11 1.46 21.10
C LYS A 194 -0.71 -0.01 21.19
N SER A 195 -1.41 -0.83 20.43
CA SER A 195 -1.37 -2.29 20.48
C SER A 195 -0.32 -2.95 19.56
N ALA A 196 0.49 -2.14 18.84
CA ALA A 196 1.59 -2.61 17.99
C ALA A 196 2.53 -3.62 18.63
N VAL A 197 2.69 -3.54 19.94
CA VAL A 197 3.59 -4.38 20.73
C VAL A 197 2.92 -5.64 21.29
N GLU A 198 1.60 -5.73 21.24
CA GLU A 198 0.87 -6.85 21.87
C GLU A 198 1.21 -8.21 21.25
N PRO A 199 1.40 -8.36 19.92
CA PRO A 199 1.82 -9.62 19.32
C PRO A 199 3.10 -10.21 19.94
N PHE A 200 3.96 -9.36 20.47
CA PHE A 200 5.25 -9.75 21.05
C PHE A 200 5.24 -9.86 22.58
N THR A 201 4.21 -9.35 23.24
CA THR A 201 4.15 -9.25 24.71
C THR A 201 2.94 -9.95 25.34
N GLN A 202 1.96 -10.30 24.52
CA GLN A 202 0.70 -10.92 24.94
C GLN A 202 0.52 -12.26 24.21
N THR A 203 -0.50 -13.02 24.62
CA THR A 203 -0.96 -14.26 23.95
C THR A 203 -2.33 -14.10 23.32
N GLU A 204 -2.98 -12.95 23.54
CA GLU A 204 -4.25 -12.56 22.95
C GLU A 204 -4.38 -11.02 22.92
N MET A 205 -5.36 -10.50 22.20
CA MET A 205 -5.67 -9.08 22.19
C MET A 205 -6.10 -8.59 23.57
N SER A 206 -5.55 -7.47 24.03
CA SER A 206 -6.10 -6.77 25.18
C SER A 206 -7.56 -6.34 24.95
N PRO A 207 -8.36 -6.07 26.00
CA PRO A 207 -9.72 -5.57 25.84
C PRO A 207 -9.80 -4.29 24.99
N ALA A 208 -8.87 -3.36 25.19
CA ALA A 208 -8.81 -2.12 24.40
C ALA A 208 -8.48 -2.37 22.93
N ASN A 209 -7.53 -3.28 22.66
CA ASN A 209 -7.20 -3.65 21.28
C ASN A 209 -8.38 -4.35 20.60
N ARG A 210 -9.04 -5.30 21.28
CA ARG A 210 -10.24 -5.97 20.77
C ARG A 210 -11.36 -4.98 20.48
N GLU A 211 -11.58 -3.99 21.35
CA GLU A 211 -12.56 -2.92 21.14
C GLU A 211 -12.29 -2.14 19.85
N GLN A 212 -11.08 -1.62 19.68
CA GLN A 212 -10.77 -0.82 18.49
C GLN A 212 -10.82 -1.65 17.20
N VAL A 213 -10.29 -2.87 17.21
CA VAL A 213 -10.34 -3.78 16.05
C VAL A 213 -11.77 -4.08 15.67
N THR A 214 -12.62 -4.46 16.65
CA THR A 214 -14.04 -4.70 16.41
C THR A 214 -14.74 -3.46 15.86
N SER A 215 -14.40 -2.27 16.36
CA SER A 215 -14.99 -1.01 15.92
C SER A 215 -14.69 -0.75 14.44
N TYR A 216 -13.44 -0.80 14.00
CA TYR A 216 -13.11 -0.46 12.61
C TYR A 216 -13.52 -1.56 11.62
N ILE A 217 -13.39 -2.86 11.92
CA ILE A 217 -13.84 -3.91 10.99
C ILE A 217 -15.36 -3.88 10.79
N ASN A 218 -16.14 -3.58 11.84
CA ASN A 218 -17.57 -3.43 11.69
C ASN A 218 -17.96 -2.20 10.87
N ASP A 219 -17.27 -1.07 11.02
CA ASP A 219 -17.56 0.14 10.23
C ASP A 219 -17.24 -0.09 8.74
N ILE A 220 -16.12 -0.75 8.43
CA ILE A 220 -15.75 -1.16 7.08
C ILE A 220 -16.79 -2.13 6.51
N TRP A 221 -17.12 -3.19 7.24
CA TRP A 221 -18.12 -4.18 6.79
C TRP A 221 -19.49 -3.57 6.55
N ASN A 222 -19.93 -2.65 7.41
CA ASN A 222 -21.18 -1.92 7.22
C ASN A 222 -21.15 -1.09 5.93
N THR A 223 -20.04 -0.46 5.60
CA THR A 223 -19.87 0.31 4.37
C THR A 223 -19.95 -0.62 3.15
N MET A 224 -19.19 -1.70 3.14
CA MET A 224 -19.23 -2.69 2.04
C MET A 224 -20.62 -3.28 1.81
N CYS A 225 -21.32 -3.64 2.90
CA CYS A 225 -22.68 -4.16 2.80
C CYS A 225 -23.66 -3.11 2.26
N ALA A 226 -23.52 -1.85 2.65
CA ALA A 226 -24.38 -0.78 2.17
C ALA A 226 -24.20 -0.51 0.68
N ASP A 227 -22.94 -0.46 0.22
CA ASP A 227 -22.61 -0.23 -1.18
C ASP A 227 -23.05 -1.39 -2.07
N ALA A 228 -22.66 -2.63 -1.74
CA ALA A 228 -23.05 -3.81 -2.51
C ALA A 228 -24.58 -4.02 -2.51
N ALA A 229 -25.27 -3.69 -1.40
CA ALA A 229 -26.73 -3.73 -1.33
C ALA A 229 -27.37 -2.73 -2.29
N ALA A 230 -26.86 -1.50 -2.35
CA ALA A 230 -27.35 -0.47 -3.26
C ALA A 230 -27.18 -0.90 -4.73
N ASP A 231 -26.04 -1.44 -5.08
CA ASP A 231 -25.72 -1.91 -6.43
C ASP A 231 -26.61 -3.08 -6.87
N ARG A 232 -26.81 -4.05 -5.98
CA ARG A 232 -27.61 -5.26 -6.25
C ARG A 232 -29.10 -5.11 -5.95
N LYS A 233 -29.55 -3.92 -5.54
CA LYS A 233 -30.94 -3.62 -5.14
C LYS A 233 -31.43 -4.57 -4.05
N LEU A 234 -30.60 -4.75 -3.05
CA LEU A 234 -30.86 -5.49 -1.82
C LEU A 234 -30.85 -4.52 -0.61
N THR A 235 -30.97 -5.05 0.59
CA THR A 235 -30.76 -4.27 1.82
C THR A 235 -29.39 -4.63 2.45
N PRO A 236 -28.76 -3.71 3.20
CA PRO A 236 -27.54 -4.02 3.93
C PRO A 236 -27.68 -5.24 4.87
N GLU A 237 -28.85 -5.36 5.52
CA GLU A 237 -29.18 -6.49 6.39
C GLU A 237 -29.15 -7.81 5.60
N ARG A 238 -29.72 -7.79 4.35
CA ARG A 238 -29.71 -8.96 3.50
C ARG A 238 -28.31 -9.38 3.10
N MET A 239 -27.41 -8.43 2.81
CA MET A 239 -26.00 -8.72 2.51
C MET A 239 -25.31 -9.37 3.71
N LYS A 240 -25.60 -8.91 4.94
CA LYS A 240 -25.08 -9.53 6.17
C LYS A 240 -25.62 -10.94 6.40
N GLU A 241 -26.93 -11.14 6.24
CA GLU A 241 -27.56 -12.45 6.35
C GLU A 241 -26.97 -13.45 5.35
N LEU A 242 -26.66 -13.03 4.12
CA LEU A 242 -26.03 -13.86 3.12
C LEU A 242 -24.62 -14.30 3.55
N ALA A 243 -23.83 -13.38 4.12
CA ALA A 243 -22.52 -13.71 4.68
C ALA A 243 -22.65 -14.73 5.84
N ASP A 244 -23.57 -14.47 6.79
CA ASP A 244 -23.81 -15.36 7.93
C ASP A 244 -24.34 -16.74 7.54
N SER A 245 -24.99 -16.85 6.38
CA SER A 245 -25.47 -18.12 5.83
C SER A 245 -24.40 -18.96 5.11
N TYR A 246 -23.15 -18.50 5.09
CA TYR A 246 -22.08 -19.15 4.30
C TYR A 246 -22.44 -19.29 2.82
N ILE A 247 -23.01 -18.22 2.24
CA ILE A 247 -23.52 -18.22 0.86
C ILE A 247 -22.46 -18.69 -0.16
N GLY A 248 -21.17 -18.46 0.09
CA GLY A 248 -20.08 -18.88 -0.79
C GLY A 248 -20.04 -20.39 -1.07
N PHE A 249 -20.60 -21.21 -0.18
CA PHE A 249 -20.68 -22.67 -0.34
C PHE A 249 -22.04 -23.16 -0.87
N ALA A 250 -22.93 -22.24 -1.25
CA ALA A 250 -24.22 -22.60 -1.82
C ALA A 250 -24.11 -23.06 -3.28
N GLU A 251 -25.19 -23.64 -3.83
CA GLU A 251 -25.23 -23.95 -5.25
C GLU A 251 -25.28 -22.66 -6.10
N THR A 252 -24.67 -22.68 -7.28
CA THR A 252 -24.57 -21.48 -8.15
C THR A 252 -25.93 -20.85 -8.49
N LYS A 253 -26.99 -21.66 -8.58
CA LYS A 253 -28.37 -21.17 -8.74
C LYS A 253 -28.84 -20.26 -7.61
N ASP A 254 -28.30 -20.45 -6.40
CA ASP A 254 -28.68 -19.65 -5.23
C ASP A 254 -28.07 -18.26 -5.30
N PHE A 255 -26.91 -18.06 -5.94
CA PHE A 255 -26.38 -16.73 -6.21
C PHE A 255 -27.31 -15.94 -7.13
N VAL A 256 -27.90 -16.58 -8.14
CA VAL A 256 -28.88 -15.94 -9.03
C VAL A 256 -30.17 -15.66 -8.28
N ALA A 257 -30.68 -16.62 -7.50
CA ALA A 257 -31.91 -16.46 -6.71
C ALA A 257 -31.80 -15.32 -5.69
N ASN A 258 -30.61 -15.14 -5.11
CA ASN A 258 -30.32 -14.06 -4.15
C ASN A 258 -29.82 -12.76 -4.84
N LYS A 259 -29.84 -12.68 -6.17
CA LYS A 259 -29.46 -11.51 -6.95
C LYS A 259 -27.98 -11.09 -6.79
N LEU A 260 -27.13 -11.97 -6.31
CA LEU A 260 -25.68 -11.71 -6.28
C LEU A 260 -25.11 -11.78 -7.69
N VAL A 261 -25.66 -12.63 -8.54
CA VAL A 261 -25.24 -12.83 -9.93
C VAL A 261 -26.48 -12.74 -10.84
N ASP A 262 -26.31 -12.23 -12.06
CA ASP A 262 -27.41 -12.11 -13.02
C ASP A 262 -27.53 -13.33 -13.93
N THR A 263 -26.40 -13.96 -14.28
CA THR A 263 -26.39 -15.05 -15.26
C THR A 263 -25.24 -16.03 -14.97
N LEU A 264 -25.56 -17.33 -15.08
CA LEU A 264 -24.56 -18.39 -15.10
C LEU A 264 -24.17 -18.69 -16.55
N THR A 265 -22.89 -18.56 -16.86
CA THR A 265 -22.38 -18.79 -18.22
C THR A 265 -20.89 -19.13 -18.19
N TYR A 266 -20.41 -19.81 -19.22
CA TYR A 266 -18.97 -19.99 -19.44
C TYR A 266 -18.38 -18.75 -20.13
N ILE A 267 -17.05 -18.69 -20.20
CA ILE A 267 -16.30 -17.54 -20.76
C ILE A 267 -16.70 -17.19 -22.21
N ASP A 268 -17.05 -18.19 -23.02
CA ASP A 268 -17.52 -17.98 -24.40
C ASP A 268 -18.87 -17.24 -24.44
N GLY A 269 -19.79 -17.59 -23.56
CA GLY A 269 -21.06 -16.89 -23.37
C GLY A 269 -20.88 -15.47 -22.82
N ALA A 270 -19.96 -15.28 -21.87
CA ALA A 270 -19.59 -13.96 -21.38
C ALA A 270 -19.04 -13.08 -22.52
N ARG A 271 -18.12 -13.61 -23.34
CA ARG A 271 -17.61 -12.92 -24.54
C ARG A 271 -18.71 -12.60 -25.55
N ALA A 272 -19.70 -13.51 -25.75
CA ALA A 272 -20.84 -13.26 -26.61
C ALA A 272 -21.71 -12.11 -26.06
N LYS A 273 -21.92 -12.07 -24.73
CA LYS A 273 -22.64 -10.98 -24.08
C LYS A 273 -21.92 -9.64 -24.26
N LEU A 274 -20.59 -9.61 -24.06
CA LEU A 274 -19.76 -8.43 -24.27
C LEU A 274 -19.87 -7.91 -25.73
N ARG A 275 -19.80 -8.80 -26.74
CA ARG A 275 -20.00 -8.41 -28.14
C ARG A 275 -21.36 -7.75 -28.36
N THR A 276 -22.40 -8.31 -27.77
CA THR A 276 -23.76 -7.76 -27.86
C THR A 276 -23.85 -6.37 -27.22
N LEU A 277 -23.27 -6.18 -26.03
CA LEU A 277 -23.25 -4.91 -25.32
C LEU A 277 -22.43 -3.86 -26.07
N ALA A 278 -21.26 -4.23 -26.59
CA ALA A 278 -20.40 -3.36 -27.37
C ALA A 278 -20.92 -3.10 -28.80
N LYS A 279 -21.94 -3.86 -29.25
CA LYS A 279 -22.48 -3.85 -30.62
C LYS A 279 -21.38 -4.09 -31.68
N GLN A 280 -20.51 -5.06 -31.41
CA GLN A 280 -19.37 -5.45 -32.22
C GLN A 280 -19.38 -6.94 -32.52
N GLU A 281 -18.99 -7.33 -33.72
CA GLU A 281 -18.80 -8.75 -34.08
C GLU A 281 -17.52 -9.31 -33.45
N LYS A 282 -16.47 -8.49 -33.39
CA LYS A 282 -15.18 -8.80 -32.77
C LYS A 282 -14.93 -7.85 -31.59
N LEU A 283 -14.61 -8.41 -30.42
CA LEU A 283 -14.23 -7.60 -29.26
C LEU A 283 -12.85 -6.99 -29.46
N ASN A 284 -12.75 -5.70 -29.20
CA ASN A 284 -11.50 -4.98 -29.01
C ASN A 284 -11.38 -4.63 -27.53
N LEU A 285 -10.62 -5.45 -26.79
CA LEU A 285 -10.34 -5.22 -25.38
C LEU A 285 -9.06 -4.39 -25.27
N VAL A 286 -9.14 -3.26 -24.58
CA VAL A 286 -8.03 -2.32 -24.37
C VAL A 286 -7.67 -2.27 -22.89
N SER A 287 -6.39 -2.13 -22.58
CA SER A 287 -5.88 -2.01 -21.21
C SER A 287 -6.03 -0.56 -20.67
N PRO A 288 -5.86 -0.35 -19.36
CA PRO A 288 -5.74 0.99 -18.78
C PRO A 288 -4.67 1.83 -19.48
N ALA A 289 -3.48 1.28 -19.72
CA ALA A 289 -2.38 1.95 -20.41
C ALA A 289 -2.75 2.39 -21.85
N ASP A 290 -3.46 1.53 -22.62
CA ASP A 290 -3.93 1.88 -23.97
C ASP A 290 -4.89 3.07 -23.94
N VAL A 291 -5.78 3.12 -22.94
CA VAL A 291 -6.76 4.22 -22.80
C VAL A 291 -6.07 5.51 -22.41
N ILE A 292 -5.08 5.45 -21.50
CA ILE A 292 -4.29 6.61 -21.10
C ILE A 292 -3.51 7.14 -22.29
N ALA A 293 -2.79 6.29 -23.01
CA ALA A 293 -2.01 6.68 -24.20
C ALA A 293 -2.87 7.31 -25.30
N ALA A 294 -4.12 6.82 -25.48
CA ALA A 294 -5.07 7.39 -26.45
C ALA A 294 -5.73 8.69 -25.98
N GLY A 295 -5.71 8.95 -24.68
CA GLY A 295 -6.39 10.09 -24.04
C GLY A 295 -5.47 11.24 -23.64
N GLU A 296 -4.15 11.12 -23.80
CA GLU A 296 -3.20 12.16 -23.39
C GLU A 296 -3.48 13.49 -24.08
N SER A 297 -3.97 14.43 -23.28
CA SER A 297 -4.03 15.84 -23.67
C SER A 297 -2.73 16.52 -23.25
N LYS A 298 -2.32 17.55 -23.99
CA LYS A 298 -1.21 18.41 -23.57
C LYS A 298 -1.56 19.05 -22.22
N ASP A 299 -0.61 19.01 -21.29
CA ASP A 299 -0.70 19.69 -20.02
C ASP A 299 -1.00 21.16 -20.23
N LYS A 300 -2.06 21.65 -19.63
CA LYS A 300 -2.53 23.02 -19.75
C LYS A 300 -2.91 23.59 -18.39
N GLY A 301 -2.54 24.82 -18.18
CA GLY A 301 -2.84 25.54 -16.94
C GLY A 301 -1.75 25.40 -15.90
N ASP A 302 -2.15 25.54 -14.66
CA ASP A 302 -1.27 25.49 -13.49
C ASP A 302 -0.98 24.02 -13.09
N GLU A 303 0.22 23.74 -12.62
CA GLU A 303 0.57 22.42 -12.11
C GLU A 303 0.10 22.22 -10.67
N ILE A 304 -0.58 21.10 -10.43
CA ILE A 304 -0.85 20.57 -9.09
C ILE A 304 -0.03 19.30 -8.92
N ALA A 305 0.99 19.35 -8.06
CA ALA A 305 1.81 18.20 -7.76
C ALA A 305 1.05 17.18 -6.90
N VAL A 306 1.07 15.91 -7.29
CA VAL A 306 0.55 14.80 -6.50
C VAL A 306 1.73 13.97 -6.00
N TYR A 307 2.06 14.09 -4.72
CA TYR A 307 3.18 13.37 -4.12
C TYR A 307 2.68 12.09 -3.44
N TYR A 308 3.14 10.95 -3.93
CA TYR A 308 2.77 9.63 -3.41
C TYR A 308 3.72 9.19 -2.29
N ALA A 309 3.23 9.20 -1.06
CA ALA A 309 3.94 8.75 0.14
C ALA A 309 3.31 7.45 0.65
N TYR A 310 3.85 6.28 0.25
CA TYR A 310 3.30 4.98 0.62
C TYR A 310 4.38 4.01 1.09
N GLY A 311 4.02 3.13 2.02
CA GLY A 311 4.92 2.19 2.67
C GLY A 311 5.34 2.59 4.09
N ASP A 312 6.40 1.96 4.59
CA ASP A 312 6.96 2.21 5.93
C ASP A 312 7.81 3.50 5.96
N ILE A 313 7.64 4.32 6.99
CA ILE A 313 8.47 5.52 7.17
C ILE A 313 9.81 5.12 7.80
N VAL A 314 10.91 5.45 7.13
CA VAL A 314 12.28 5.17 7.54
C VAL A 314 13.13 6.45 7.57
N ASP A 315 14.21 6.46 8.36
CA ASP A 315 15.09 7.63 8.48
C ASP A 315 15.91 7.83 7.20
N GLU A 316 16.51 6.76 6.70
CA GLU A 316 17.34 6.71 5.49
C GLU A 316 16.96 5.47 4.69
N ALA A 317 17.16 5.50 3.37
CA ALA A 317 17.00 4.33 2.53
C ALA A 317 17.79 3.15 3.13
N GLY A 318 17.13 2.05 3.36
CA GLY A 318 17.80 0.86 3.85
C GLY A 318 18.93 0.55 2.89
N THR A 319 20.18 0.43 3.38
CA THR A 319 21.23 -0.25 2.62
C THR A 319 20.62 -1.55 2.16
N ALA A 320 20.53 -1.75 0.85
CA ALA A 320 19.82 -2.82 0.16
C ALA A 320 19.61 -4.03 1.08
N SER A 321 18.42 -4.15 1.61
CA SER A 321 18.09 -5.28 2.45
C SER A 321 18.34 -6.49 1.58
N LEU A 322 19.12 -7.45 2.06
CA LEU A 322 19.21 -8.78 1.44
C LEU A 322 17.84 -9.41 1.16
N MET A 323 16.76 -8.71 1.49
CA MET A 323 15.38 -9.13 1.52
C MET A 323 14.46 -8.08 0.87
N GLY A 324 14.76 -7.55 -0.31
CA GLY A 324 14.00 -6.64 -1.19
C GLY A 324 12.92 -5.74 -0.53
N GLY A 325 12.66 -4.62 -1.08
CA GLY A 325 11.86 -3.63 -0.39
C GLY A 325 10.36 -3.72 -0.64
N ASP A 326 9.58 -3.79 0.42
CA ASP A 326 8.28 -3.14 0.38
C ASP A 326 8.55 -1.64 0.23
N ASN A 327 7.66 -0.91 -0.42
CA ASN A 327 7.79 0.53 -0.61
C ASN A 327 8.11 1.24 0.72
N GLU A 328 9.09 2.14 0.71
CA GLU A 328 9.54 2.90 1.87
C GLU A 328 9.37 4.40 1.63
N ILE A 329 8.89 5.10 2.66
CA ILE A 329 8.92 6.56 2.73
C ILE A 329 10.22 6.94 3.42
N VAL A 330 11.23 7.28 2.62
CA VAL A 330 12.54 7.71 3.13
C VAL A 330 12.46 9.16 3.57
N GLY A 331 12.61 9.41 4.88
CA GLY A 331 12.40 10.73 5.47
C GLY A 331 13.33 11.81 4.90
N SER A 332 14.60 11.50 4.68
CA SER A 332 15.56 12.44 4.09
C SER A 332 15.19 12.84 2.66
N THR A 333 14.87 11.86 1.82
CA THR A 333 14.47 12.10 0.42
C THR A 333 13.19 12.93 0.33
N LEU A 334 12.16 12.55 1.12
CA LEU A 334 10.88 13.27 1.09
C LEU A 334 11.03 14.73 1.55
N VAL A 335 11.91 15.01 2.52
CA VAL A 335 12.21 16.37 2.96
C VAL A 335 12.86 17.17 1.83
N GLU A 336 13.81 16.59 1.09
CA GLU A 336 14.46 17.21 -0.07
C GLU A 336 13.44 17.49 -1.19
N ASP A 337 12.61 16.50 -1.55
CA ASP A 337 11.56 16.65 -2.57
C ASP A 337 10.57 17.79 -2.21
N PHE A 338 10.19 17.89 -0.94
CA PHE A 338 9.27 18.95 -0.50
C PHE A 338 9.93 20.36 -0.52
N ASP A 339 11.23 20.43 -0.30
CA ASP A 339 11.97 21.68 -0.45
C ASP A 339 12.03 22.10 -1.93
N GLU A 340 12.30 21.15 -2.83
CA GLU A 340 12.26 21.39 -4.29
C GLU A 340 10.87 21.82 -4.75
N LEU A 341 9.80 21.11 -4.38
CA LEU A 341 8.42 21.46 -4.69
C LEU A 341 8.02 22.83 -4.12
N ALA A 342 8.60 23.22 -2.99
CA ALA A 342 8.35 24.53 -2.40
C ALA A 342 8.95 25.68 -3.23
N GLU A 343 10.11 25.46 -3.88
CA GLU A 343 10.81 26.45 -4.69
C GLU A 343 10.36 26.45 -6.17
N ASP A 344 9.76 25.38 -6.66
CA ASP A 344 9.31 25.27 -8.06
C ASP A 344 8.17 26.25 -8.36
N GLU A 345 8.42 27.24 -9.24
CA GLU A 345 7.45 28.27 -9.58
C GLU A 345 6.26 27.75 -10.42
N ASP A 346 6.38 26.62 -11.09
CA ASP A 346 5.32 26.03 -11.93
C ASP A 346 4.28 25.34 -11.05
N VAL A 347 4.68 24.69 -9.97
CA VAL A 347 3.80 24.02 -9.00
C VAL A 347 3.04 25.05 -8.15
N LYS A 348 1.70 25.04 -8.23
CA LYS A 348 0.82 25.99 -7.50
C LYS A 348 0.24 25.44 -6.22
N ALA A 349 0.10 24.12 -6.09
CA ALA A 349 -0.30 23.44 -4.85
C ALA A 349 0.24 22.01 -4.86
N VAL A 350 0.28 21.38 -3.69
CA VAL A 350 0.74 20.01 -3.50
C VAL A 350 -0.37 19.19 -2.85
N VAL A 351 -0.67 18.04 -3.41
CA VAL A 351 -1.48 16.99 -2.79
C VAL A 351 -0.54 15.88 -2.33
N ILE A 352 -0.56 15.56 -1.05
CA ILE A 352 0.19 14.42 -0.52
C ILE A 352 -0.76 13.24 -0.41
N ARG A 353 -0.59 12.22 -1.27
CA ARG A 353 -1.29 10.95 -1.17
C ARG A 353 -0.55 10.05 -0.20
N ILE A 354 -1.16 9.71 0.94
CA ILE A 354 -0.54 8.92 2.01
C ILE A 354 -1.20 7.55 2.10
N ASN A 355 -0.39 6.48 1.96
CA ASN A 355 -0.80 5.12 2.30
C ASN A 355 0.28 4.47 3.17
N SER A 356 0.26 4.75 4.47
CA SER A 356 1.30 4.36 5.42
C SER A 356 0.75 4.05 6.81
N GLY A 357 1.20 2.93 7.38
CA GLY A 357 0.97 2.57 8.79
C GLY A 357 1.87 3.33 9.78
N GLY A 358 2.77 4.18 9.27
CA GLY A 358 3.77 4.90 10.03
C GLY A 358 5.15 4.24 9.99
N GLY A 359 6.00 4.54 10.96
CA GLY A 359 7.37 4.03 11.01
C GLY A 359 8.22 4.80 12.01
N SER A 360 9.39 5.30 11.58
CA SER A 360 10.27 6.10 12.41
C SER A 360 9.59 7.37 12.93
N ALA A 361 9.61 7.55 14.24
CA ALA A 361 9.09 8.77 14.85
C ALA A 361 9.96 9.98 14.53
N TYR A 362 11.28 9.78 14.35
CA TYR A 362 12.21 10.84 13.98
C TYR A 362 11.93 11.31 12.54
N ALA A 363 11.89 10.40 11.57
CA ALA A 363 11.57 10.75 10.19
C ALA A 363 10.20 11.44 10.09
N SER A 364 9.18 10.95 10.82
CA SER A 364 7.84 11.54 10.83
C SER A 364 7.84 13.00 11.31
N GLU A 365 8.68 13.36 12.32
CA GLU A 365 8.82 14.75 12.78
C GLU A 365 9.53 15.61 11.71
N GLN A 366 10.58 15.09 11.03
CA GLN A 366 11.26 15.81 9.97
C GLN A 366 10.30 16.08 8.79
N ILE A 367 9.55 15.07 8.38
CA ILE A 367 8.55 15.20 7.32
C ILE A 367 7.45 16.20 7.71
N TRP A 368 6.91 16.11 8.95
CA TRP A 368 5.94 17.08 9.43
C TRP A 368 6.46 18.53 9.34
N HIS A 369 7.72 18.74 9.70
CA HIS A 369 8.35 20.05 9.60
C HIS A 369 8.46 20.52 8.15
N ALA A 370 8.86 19.65 7.23
CA ALA A 370 8.91 19.95 5.79
C ALA A 370 7.51 20.30 5.23
N VAL A 371 6.45 19.59 5.66
CA VAL A 371 5.06 19.93 5.31
C VAL A 371 4.68 21.33 5.80
N GLU A 372 5.09 21.73 7.01
CA GLU A 372 4.82 23.08 7.52
C GLU A 372 5.57 24.16 6.72
N LEU A 373 6.82 23.89 6.27
CA LEU A 373 7.59 24.81 5.41
C LEU A 373 6.96 24.93 4.02
N LEU A 374 6.61 23.79 3.40
CA LEU A 374 5.92 23.75 2.11
C LEU A 374 4.58 24.51 2.17
N LYS A 375 3.80 24.25 3.21
CA LYS A 375 2.51 24.93 3.45
C LYS A 375 2.63 26.44 3.61
N ALA A 376 3.76 26.94 4.11
CA ALA A 376 4.01 28.39 4.21
C ALA A 376 4.15 29.06 2.84
N LYS A 377 4.50 28.30 1.80
CA LYS A 377 4.70 28.81 0.42
C LYS A 377 3.53 28.47 -0.50
N LYS A 378 2.97 27.26 -0.40
CA LYS A 378 1.94 26.74 -1.30
C LYS A 378 0.83 26.00 -0.52
N PRO A 379 -0.41 25.96 -0.99
CA PRO A 379 -1.43 25.09 -0.40
C PRO A 379 -1.00 23.62 -0.40
N VAL A 380 -1.15 22.96 0.75
CA VAL A 380 -0.91 21.52 0.91
C VAL A 380 -2.19 20.84 1.33
N VAL A 381 -2.65 19.87 0.55
CA VAL A 381 -3.82 19.04 0.84
C VAL A 381 -3.36 17.60 1.00
N VAL A 382 -3.90 16.88 1.96
CA VAL A 382 -3.63 15.45 2.14
C VAL A 382 -4.82 14.64 1.63
N SER A 383 -4.54 13.59 0.86
CA SER A 383 -5.44 12.49 0.52
C SER A 383 -4.93 11.22 1.20
N MET A 384 -5.72 10.66 2.09
CA MET A 384 -5.40 9.39 2.76
C MET A 384 -5.95 8.23 1.95
N GLY A 385 -5.11 7.26 1.58
CA GLY A 385 -5.49 6.00 0.97
C GLY A 385 -5.97 4.98 1.98
N GLY A 386 -5.58 3.71 1.83
CA GLY A 386 -5.94 2.62 2.73
C GLY A 386 -5.61 2.91 4.18
N MET A 387 -4.46 3.54 4.39
CA MET A 387 -3.98 3.86 5.72
C MET A 387 -3.18 5.17 5.75
N ALA A 388 -3.46 6.01 6.74
CA ALA A 388 -2.60 7.14 7.08
C ALA A 388 -2.58 7.29 8.61
N ALA A 389 -1.80 6.42 9.26
CA ALA A 389 -1.88 6.25 10.70
C ALA A 389 -0.52 6.41 11.37
N SER A 390 -0.53 6.81 12.64
CA SER A 390 0.67 7.00 13.44
C SER A 390 1.64 7.98 12.76
N GLY A 391 2.82 7.55 12.27
CA GLY A 391 3.73 8.39 11.50
C GLY A 391 3.08 8.98 10.25
N GLY A 392 2.20 8.21 9.55
CA GLY A 392 1.42 8.69 8.42
C GLY A 392 0.44 9.81 8.81
N TYR A 393 -0.20 9.71 9.98
CA TYR A 393 -1.03 10.81 10.50
C TYR A 393 -0.17 11.98 10.99
N TYR A 394 1.03 11.69 11.50
CA TYR A 394 1.98 12.71 11.94
C TYR A 394 2.31 13.68 10.82
N MET A 395 2.70 13.16 9.64
CA MET A 395 2.99 14.02 8.48
C MET A 395 1.74 14.74 7.95
N ALA A 396 0.56 14.13 8.08
CA ALA A 396 -0.68 14.67 7.57
C ALA A 396 -1.24 15.83 8.40
N CYS A 397 -1.03 15.81 9.74
CA CYS A 397 -1.79 16.63 10.67
C CYS A 397 -1.58 18.14 10.51
N GLY A 398 -0.47 18.56 9.86
CA GLY A 398 -0.13 19.95 9.57
C GLY A 398 -0.75 20.54 8.30
N ALA A 399 -1.33 19.74 7.40
CA ALA A 399 -1.85 20.18 6.11
C ALA A 399 -2.99 21.21 6.20
N ASN A 400 -3.23 21.94 5.11
CA ASN A 400 -4.36 22.90 5.02
C ASN A 400 -5.71 22.19 5.10
N LYS A 401 -5.81 21.00 4.46
CA LYS A 401 -6.99 20.14 4.44
C LYS A 401 -6.57 18.68 4.40
N ILE A 402 -7.37 17.82 5.03
CA ILE A 402 -7.16 16.38 5.07
C ILE A 402 -8.44 15.69 4.57
N PHE A 403 -8.28 14.92 3.50
CA PHE A 403 -9.32 14.05 2.94
C PHE A 403 -9.02 12.59 3.28
N ALA A 404 -10.04 11.81 3.50
CA ALA A 404 -9.96 10.36 3.69
C ALA A 404 -11.19 9.68 3.10
N ASP A 405 -11.05 8.44 2.64
CA ASP A 405 -12.20 7.61 2.36
C ASP A 405 -12.89 7.17 3.66
N PRO A 406 -14.20 6.88 3.65
CA PRO A 406 -14.91 6.38 4.82
C PRO A 406 -14.20 5.21 5.52
N THR A 407 -13.58 4.32 4.76
CA THR A 407 -12.93 3.09 5.24
C THR A 407 -11.43 3.23 5.51
N THR A 408 -10.80 4.35 5.19
CA THR A 408 -9.40 4.65 5.54
C THR A 408 -9.12 4.38 7.01
N LEU A 409 -8.01 3.71 7.33
CA LEU A 409 -7.55 3.57 8.72
C LEU A 409 -6.57 4.69 9.07
N THR A 410 -6.90 5.47 10.12
CA THR A 410 -6.10 6.65 10.50
C THR A 410 -5.99 6.82 12.01
N GLY A 411 -5.43 7.93 12.46
CA GLY A 411 -5.19 8.20 13.88
C GLY A 411 -3.96 7.45 14.39
N SER A 412 -4.15 6.48 15.29
CA SER A 412 -3.05 5.76 15.96
C SER A 412 -2.02 6.72 16.56
N ILE A 413 -2.47 7.91 17.04
CA ILE A 413 -1.63 8.96 17.62
C ILE A 413 -1.01 8.43 18.90
N GLY A 414 0.25 7.98 18.81
CA GLY A 414 0.95 7.33 19.90
C GLY A 414 2.33 6.85 19.46
N ILE A 415 3.22 6.71 20.42
CA ILE A 415 4.62 6.29 20.21
C ILE A 415 4.93 5.10 21.09
N PHE A 416 5.78 4.21 20.62
CA PHE A 416 6.34 3.13 21.40
C PHE A 416 7.81 2.91 21.04
N GLY A 417 8.55 2.29 21.94
CA GLY A 417 9.85 1.68 21.71
C GLY A 417 9.78 0.20 22.02
N MET A 418 10.37 -0.63 21.20
CA MET A 418 10.44 -2.07 21.42
C MET A 418 11.86 -2.56 21.12
N ILE A 419 12.50 -3.17 22.11
CA ILE A 419 13.90 -3.59 22.05
C ILE A 419 13.95 -5.06 22.43
N PRO A 420 14.51 -5.93 21.57
CA PRO A 420 14.68 -7.33 21.91
C PRO A 420 15.76 -7.50 22.99
N ASP A 421 15.44 -8.22 24.06
CA ASP A 421 16.39 -8.77 25.01
C ASP A 421 16.71 -10.21 24.60
N ALA A 422 17.86 -10.41 23.99
CA ALA A 422 18.35 -11.71 23.56
C ALA A 422 19.28 -12.36 24.61
N SER A 423 19.37 -11.83 25.82
CA SER A 423 20.30 -12.33 26.84
C SER A 423 20.09 -13.81 27.16
N GLY A 424 18.84 -14.26 27.29
CA GLY A 424 18.52 -15.68 27.50
C GLY A 424 18.97 -16.58 26.34
N LEU A 425 18.76 -16.14 25.08
CA LEU A 425 19.29 -16.86 23.92
C LEU A 425 20.80 -16.95 23.95
N LEU A 426 21.46 -15.83 24.18
CA LEU A 426 22.93 -15.76 24.14
C LEU A 426 23.58 -16.50 25.32
N THR A 427 23.09 -16.29 26.55
CA THR A 427 23.73 -16.83 27.74
C THR A 427 23.27 -18.24 28.11
N GLU A 428 21.96 -18.51 28.08
CA GLU A 428 21.42 -19.79 28.52
C GLU A 428 21.39 -20.85 27.43
N LYS A 429 21.10 -20.44 26.18
CA LYS A 429 20.96 -21.37 25.04
C LYS A 429 22.30 -21.58 24.31
N LEU A 430 23.05 -20.50 24.07
CA LEU A 430 24.32 -20.55 23.33
C LEU A 430 25.55 -20.59 24.23
N GLY A 431 25.40 -20.38 25.57
CA GLY A 431 26.51 -20.45 26.53
C GLY A 431 27.53 -19.32 26.37
N LEU A 432 27.15 -18.18 25.78
CA LEU A 432 28.03 -17.01 25.65
C LEU A 432 28.05 -16.23 26.98
N HIS A 433 29.21 -15.75 27.38
CA HIS A 433 29.37 -14.92 28.58
C HIS A 433 29.91 -13.56 28.21
N PHE A 434 29.42 -12.53 28.91
CA PHE A 434 29.81 -11.14 28.70
C PHE A 434 30.46 -10.59 29.95
N ASP A 435 31.61 -9.97 29.82
CA ASP A 435 32.28 -9.20 30.85
C ASP A 435 32.47 -7.76 30.37
N VAL A 436 32.23 -6.80 31.25
CA VAL A 436 32.17 -5.38 30.86
C VAL A 436 33.05 -4.55 31.79
N ALA A 437 34.05 -3.90 31.19
CA ALA A 437 34.77 -2.80 31.81
C ALA A 437 34.21 -1.48 31.29
N LYS A 438 33.81 -0.57 32.15
CA LYS A 438 33.14 0.67 31.76
C LYS A 438 33.64 1.90 32.50
N THR A 439 33.62 3.04 31.81
CA THR A 439 34.06 4.33 32.35
C THR A 439 32.94 5.14 33.00
N SER A 440 31.67 4.79 32.73
CA SER A 440 30.48 5.41 33.30
C SER A 440 29.35 4.40 33.43
N GLU A 441 28.37 4.66 34.26
CA GLU A 441 27.19 3.80 34.39
C GLU A 441 26.44 3.55 33.08
N ALA A 442 26.39 4.54 32.20
CA ALA A 442 25.64 4.46 30.95
C ALA A 442 26.44 3.85 29.78
N ALA A 443 27.72 3.50 29.98
CA ALA A 443 28.60 3.06 28.88
C ALA A 443 28.18 1.71 28.28
N ASP A 444 27.46 0.90 29.02
CA ASP A 444 26.90 -0.40 28.58
C ASP A 444 25.36 -0.35 28.41
N PHE A 445 24.80 0.84 28.15
CA PHE A 445 23.38 0.99 27.85
C PHE A 445 23.00 0.15 26.62
N GLY A 446 22.01 -0.75 26.78
CA GLY A 446 21.57 -1.62 25.69
C GLY A 446 22.53 -2.77 25.35
N ALA A 447 23.45 -3.13 26.23
CA ALA A 447 24.36 -4.26 26.02
C ALA A 447 23.60 -5.57 25.82
N ALA A 448 24.02 -6.36 24.81
CA ALA A 448 23.33 -7.58 24.35
C ALA A 448 23.24 -8.71 25.39
N GLY A 449 24.13 -8.71 26.39
CA GLY A 449 24.24 -9.78 27.41
C GLY A 449 23.24 -9.68 28.56
N ARG A 450 22.41 -8.67 28.64
CA ARG A 450 21.47 -8.43 29.73
C ARG A 450 20.28 -7.58 29.31
N PRO A 451 19.13 -7.68 29.99
CA PRO A 451 18.03 -6.73 29.83
C PRO A 451 18.42 -5.34 30.34
N PHE A 452 17.62 -4.34 30.02
CA PHE A 452 17.71 -3.01 30.62
C PHE A 452 17.49 -3.12 32.14
N ASN A 453 18.30 -2.39 32.91
CA ASN A 453 18.05 -2.20 34.33
C ASN A 453 16.91 -1.17 34.55
N GLU A 454 16.51 -0.99 35.80
CA GLU A 454 15.41 -0.08 36.17
C GLU A 454 15.69 1.38 35.74
N LYS A 455 16.93 1.85 35.87
CA LYS A 455 17.33 3.20 35.49
C LYS A 455 17.30 3.41 33.97
N GLU A 456 17.81 2.45 33.23
CA GLU A 456 17.76 2.42 31.75
C GLU A 456 16.32 2.37 31.25
N SER A 457 15.49 1.53 31.85
CA SER A 457 14.05 1.42 31.55
C SER A 457 13.31 2.73 31.83
N ALA A 458 13.60 3.39 32.95
CA ALA A 458 13.00 4.67 33.30
C ALA A 458 13.40 5.80 32.32
N VAL A 459 14.68 5.83 31.89
CA VAL A 459 15.18 6.79 30.90
C VAL A 459 14.49 6.58 29.55
N MET A 460 14.35 5.33 29.12
CA MET A 460 13.68 5.00 27.86
C MET A 460 12.19 5.34 27.91
N GLN A 461 11.49 5.01 29.01
CA GLN A 461 10.07 5.37 29.17
C GLN A 461 9.87 6.91 29.13
N ALA A 462 10.72 7.67 29.83
CA ALA A 462 10.68 9.13 29.80
C ALA A 462 10.93 9.70 28.39
N TYR A 463 11.77 9.04 27.59
CA TYR A 463 12.03 9.42 26.20
C TYR A 463 10.78 9.19 25.33
N ILE A 464 10.12 8.04 25.46
CA ILE A 464 8.85 7.74 24.78
C ILE A 464 7.76 8.75 25.17
N GLU A 465 7.64 9.10 26.45
CA GLU A 465 6.66 10.08 26.91
C GLU A 465 6.89 11.48 26.32
N ARG A 466 8.15 11.89 26.17
CA ARG A 466 8.48 13.16 25.51
C ARG A 466 8.05 13.15 24.03
N GLY A 467 8.34 12.05 23.33
CA GLY A 467 7.93 11.88 21.93
C GLY A 467 6.40 11.91 21.77
N TYR A 468 5.67 11.25 22.66
CA TYR A 468 4.21 11.28 22.66
C TYR A 468 3.66 12.71 22.88
N LYS A 469 4.18 13.44 23.86
CA LYS A 469 3.79 14.83 24.13
C LYS A 469 4.08 15.73 22.91
N LEU A 470 5.20 15.50 22.23
CA LEU A 470 5.53 16.23 21.00
C LEU A 470 4.49 15.94 19.92
N PHE A 471 4.17 14.68 19.65
CA PHE A 471 3.15 14.29 18.67
C PHE A 471 1.79 14.93 18.97
N LEU A 472 1.32 14.84 20.24
CA LEU A 472 0.08 15.52 20.66
C LEU A 472 0.11 17.02 20.36
N SER A 473 1.24 17.69 20.59
CA SER A 473 1.37 19.13 20.35
C SER A 473 1.27 19.48 18.86
N ARG A 474 1.84 18.64 17.98
CA ARG A 474 1.76 18.79 16.52
C ARG A 474 0.32 18.65 16.02
N VAL A 475 -0.35 17.60 16.47
CA VAL A 475 -1.77 17.38 16.14
C VAL A 475 -2.63 18.52 16.69
N ALA A 476 -2.43 18.95 17.94
CA ALA A 476 -3.17 20.05 18.54
C ALA A 476 -3.03 21.35 17.74
N ALA A 477 -1.82 21.67 17.29
CA ALA A 477 -1.54 22.84 16.47
C ALA A 477 -2.21 22.72 15.08
N GLY A 478 -1.99 21.62 14.37
CA GLY A 478 -2.51 21.42 13.01
C GLY A 478 -4.05 21.33 12.97
N ARG A 479 -4.65 20.64 13.93
CA ARG A 479 -6.10 20.47 14.01
C ARG A 479 -6.81 21.59 14.81
N LYS A 480 -6.06 22.55 15.34
CA LYS A 480 -6.58 23.68 16.16
C LYS A 480 -7.42 23.18 17.35
N MET A 481 -6.94 22.15 18.03
CA MET A 481 -7.60 21.54 19.19
C MET A 481 -6.74 21.72 20.44
N PRO A 482 -7.36 21.79 21.65
CA PRO A 482 -6.60 21.70 22.88
C PRO A 482 -5.86 20.36 23.00
N VAL A 483 -4.64 20.35 23.53
CA VAL A 483 -3.82 19.12 23.69
C VAL A 483 -4.59 18.04 24.47
N ALA A 484 -5.32 18.42 25.54
CA ALA A 484 -6.12 17.49 26.32
C ALA A 484 -7.28 16.86 25.52
N ALA A 485 -7.86 17.60 24.57
CA ALA A 485 -8.90 17.06 23.69
C ALA A 485 -8.28 16.07 22.67
N VAL A 486 -7.08 16.38 22.15
CA VAL A 486 -6.34 15.45 21.30
C VAL A 486 -5.98 14.18 22.07
N ASP A 487 -5.46 14.30 23.30
CA ASP A 487 -5.09 13.13 24.11
C ASP A 487 -6.27 12.19 24.38
N SER A 488 -7.47 12.73 24.59
CA SER A 488 -8.69 11.94 24.85
C SER A 488 -9.13 11.06 23.66
N ILE A 489 -8.75 11.43 22.42
CA ILE A 489 -9.07 10.67 21.19
C ILE A 489 -7.83 9.98 20.61
N ALA A 490 -6.65 10.23 21.18
CA ALA A 490 -5.36 9.67 20.80
C ALA A 490 -5.11 8.31 21.46
N GLN A 491 -4.21 8.25 22.42
CA GLN A 491 -3.85 7.04 23.17
C GLN A 491 -3.47 5.85 22.28
N GLY A 492 -3.03 6.12 21.03
CA GLY A 492 -2.73 5.11 20.03
C GLY A 492 -3.94 4.50 19.33
N ARG A 493 -5.17 5.02 19.52
CA ARG A 493 -6.40 4.49 18.93
C ARG A 493 -6.45 4.69 17.42
N VAL A 494 -6.83 3.62 16.72
CA VAL A 494 -7.11 3.62 15.28
C VAL A 494 -8.58 3.95 15.06
N TRP A 495 -8.85 4.77 14.06
CA TRP A 495 -10.16 5.23 13.64
C TRP A 495 -10.35 4.98 12.15
N THR A 496 -11.59 4.74 11.70
CA THR A 496 -11.91 4.85 10.27
C THR A 496 -11.96 6.31 9.83
N GLY A 497 -11.85 6.60 8.54
CA GLY A 497 -12.01 7.96 8.01
C GLY A 497 -13.33 8.60 8.43
N ARG A 498 -14.41 7.83 8.41
CA ARG A 498 -15.74 8.27 8.89
C ARG A 498 -15.72 8.66 10.37
N GLN A 499 -15.12 7.83 11.22
CA GLN A 499 -14.97 8.11 12.64
C GLN A 499 -14.03 9.31 12.88
N ALA A 500 -12.94 9.40 12.11
CA ALA A 500 -11.95 10.48 12.19
C ALA A 500 -12.55 11.84 11.81
N LEU A 501 -13.46 11.88 10.84
CA LEU A 501 -14.24 13.08 10.51
C LEU A 501 -15.07 13.55 11.72
N ALA A 502 -15.77 12.64 12.38
CA ALA A 502 -16.62 12.97 13.53
C ALA A 502 -15.84 13.57 14.71
N ILE A 503 -14.59 13.15 14.89
CA ILE A 503 -13.69 13.65 15.95
C ILE A 503 -12.70 14.73 15.46
N LYS A 504 -12.87 15.24 14.24
CA LYS A 504 -12.10 16.34 13.63
C LYS A 504 -10.63 16.03 13.35
N LEU A 505 -10.24 14.77 13.25
CA LEU A 505 -8.93 14.37 12.77
C LEU A 505 -8.80 14.46 11.24
N VAL A 506 -9.94 14.40 10.53
CA VAL A 506 -10.08 14.57 9.08
C VAL A 506 -11.02 15.74 8.83
N ASP A 507 -10.85 16.46 7.72
CA ASP A 507 -11.70 17.62 7.38
C ASP A 507 -12.88 17.24 6.52
N GLN A 508 -12.73 16.23 5.64
CA GLN A 508 -13.76 15.83 4.69
C GLN A 508 -13.54 14.38 4.25
N LEU A 509 -14.65 13.66 4.02
CA LEU A 509 -14.61 12.41 3.29
C LEU A 509 -14.55 12.70 1.79
N GLY A 510 -13.67 12.01 1.07
CA GLY A 510 -13.49 12.19 -0.36
C GLY A 510 -12.28 11.43 -0.89
N THR A 511 -12.19 11.33 -2.20
CA THR A 511 -11.17 10.64 -2.97
C THR A 511 -9.94 11.51 -3.22
N LEU A 512 -8.92 10.95 -3.89
CA LEU A 512 -7.77 11.72 -4.38
C LEU A 512 -8.22 12.86 -5.33
N ASP A 513 -9.17 12.61 -6.23
CA ASP A 513 -9.71 13.65 -7.14
C ASP A 513 -10.34 14.83 -6.37
N ASP A 514 -11.05 14.57 -5.27
CA ASP A 514 -11.61 15.62 -4.40
C ASP A 514 -10.51 16.45 -3.74
N ALA A 515 -9.45 15.81 -3.29
CA ALA A 515 -8.28 16.48 -2.70
C ALA A 515 -7.54 17.34 -3.73
N ILE A 516 -7.37 16.86 -4.96
CA ILE A 516 -6.78 17.61 -6.09
C ILE A 516 -7.63 18.84 -6.41
N ALA A 517 -8.95 18.68 -6.51
CA ALA A 517 -9.86 19.80 -6.76
C ALA A 517 -9.81 20.86 -5.65
N GLU A 518 -9.69 20.44 -4.39
CA GLU A 518 -9.54 21.37 -3.26
C GLU A 518 -8.18 22.07 -3.29
N ALA A 519 -7.09 21.38 -3.65
CA ALA A 519 -5.76 21.96 -3.82
C ALA A 519 -5.78 23.05 -4.91
N ALA A 520 -6.35 22.76 -6.06
CA ALA A 520 -6.54 23.73 -7.15
C ALA A 520 -7.39 24.93 -6.70
N ARG A 521 -8.47 24.69 -5.95
CA ARG A 521 -9.31 25.75 -5.38
C ARG A 521 -8.54 26.65 -4.44
N LEU A 522 -7.71 26.10 -3.55
CA LEU A 522 -6.88 26.86 -2.61
C LEU A 522 -5.80 27.66 -3.34
N ALA A 523 -5.21 27.11 -4.39
CA ALA A 523 -4.27 27.81 -5.29
C ALA A 523 -4.96 28.84 -6.21
N LYS A 524 -6.29 28.86 -6.29
CA LYS A 524 -7.11 29.67 -7.20
C LYS A 524 -6.85 29.37 -8.67
N SER A 525 -6.42 28.17 -8.99
CA SER A 525 -6.18 27.66 -10.34
C SER A 525 -7.50 27.32 -11.01
N LYS A 526 -7.78 27.91 -12.15
CA LYS A 526 -9.04 27.68 -12.92
C LYS A 526 -8.89 26.56 -13.95
N GLU A 527 -7.72 26.43 -14.50
CA GLU A 527 -7.31 25.38 -15.43
C GLU A 527 -6.00 24.81 -14.91
N TYR A 528 -5.94 23.51 -14.73
CA TYR A 528 -4.78 22.85 -14.13
C TYR A 528 -4.60 21.43 -14.68
N TYR A 529 -3.39 20.94 -14.56
CA TYR A 529 -3.04 19.54 -14.76
C TYR A 529 -2.37 18.98 -13.51
N THR A 530 -2.26 17.66 -13.41
CA THR A 530 -1.56 16.99 -12.31
C THR A 530 -0.25 16.38 -12.80
N ALA A 531 0.79 16.51 -11.99
CA ALA A 531 2.06 15.81 -12.17
C ALA A 531 2.35 14.95 -10.95
N ASP A 532 2.77 13.71 -11.20
CA ASP A 532 2.98 12.70 -10.14
C ASP A 532 4.43 12.72 -9.65
N TYR A 533 4.59 12.77 -8.33
CA TYR A 533 5.87 12.79 -7.63
C TYR A 533 5.99 11.65 -6.61
N PRO A 534 7.21 11.07 -6.40
CA PRO A 534 8.31 11.15 -7.37
C PRO A 534 7.87 10.61 -8.74
N ALA A 535 8.58 10.97 -9.80
CA ALA A 535 8.31 10.39 -11.11
C ALA A 535 8.36 8.86 -11.05
N PRO A 536 7.54 8.13 -11.83
CA PRO A 536 7.61 6.67 -11.86
C PRO A 536 9.04 6.19 -12.16
N SER A 537 9.56 5.28 -11.34
CA SER A 537 10.89 4.69 -11.58
C SER A 537 10.83 3.79 -12.81
N ASN A 538 11.77 3.98 -13.75
CA ASN A 538 11.95 3.07 -14.87
C ASN A 538 12.51 1.72 -14.41
N TRP A 539 12.10 0.61 -15.02
CA TRP A 539 12.66 -0.72 -14.76
C TRP A 539 14.21 -0.74 -14.89
N MET A 540 14.78 0.14 -15.71
CA MET A 540 16.22 0.26 -15.92
C MET A 540 16.93 0.89 -14.72
N ASP A 541 16.27 1.83 -14.01
CA ASP A 541 16.77 2.42 -12.77
C ASP A 541 16.73 1.34 -11.67
N ASN A 542 15.64 0.59 -11.57
CA ASN A 542 15.50 -0.55 -10.66
C ASN A 542 16.54 -1.65 -10.94
N LEU A 543 16.89 -1.92 -12.21
CA LEU A 543 17.93 -2.89 -12.56
C LEU A 543 19.34 -2.43 -12.16
N MET A 544 19.60 -1.13 -12.22
CA MET A 544 20.91 -0.57 -11.79
C MET A 544 21.06 -0.60 -10.27
N ASP A 545 19.94 -0.48 -9.53
CA ASP A 545 19.91 -0.53 -8.07
C ASP A 545 19.78 -1.97 -7.53
N SER A 546 19.23 -2.91 -8.31
CA SER A 546 19.06 -4.31 -7.92
C SER A 546 20.36 -5.09 -8.07
N THR A 547 21.09 -5.25 -7.01
CA THR A 547 22.18 -6.24 -6.90
C THR A 547 21.59 -7.59 -6.49
N GLY A 548 21.15 -8.43 -7.41
CA GLY A 548 20.98 -9.90 -7.21
C GLY A 548 20.23 -10.42 -5.97
N SER A 549 19.67 -9.54 -5.14
CA SER A 549 19.03 -9.83 -3.85
C SER A 549 17.61 -10.42 -3.99
N ASP A 550 16.92 -10.04 -5.06
CA ASP A 550 15.48 -10.29 -5.21
C ASP A 550 15.12 -11.78 -5.36
N TYR A 551 16.01 -12.56 -6.01
CA TYR A 551 15.81 -14.00 -6.15
C TYR A 551 15.83 -14.76 -4.81
N MET A 552 16.78 -14.41 -3.94
CA MET A 552 16.88 -15.03 -2.61
C MET A 552 15.70 -14.64 -1.71
N GLU A 553 15.25 -13.42 -1.85
CA GLU A 553 14.10 -12.91 -1.09
C GLU A 553 12.80 -13.61 -1.47
N SER A 554 12.48 -13.71 -2.76
CA SER A 554 11.31 -14.44 -3.25
C SER A 554 11.30 -15.87 -2.70
N ARG A 555 12.43 -16.58 -2.72
CA ARG A 555 12.56 -17.93 -2.15
C ARG A 555 12.32 -17.98 -0.64
N VAL A 556 12.80 -16.97 0.09
CA VAL A 556 12.57 -16.89 1.55
C VAL A 556 11.12 -16.54 1.85
N LYS A 557 10.51 -15.61 1.09
CA LYS A 557 9.08 -15.27 1.17
C LYS A 557 8.20 -16.49 0.91
N ASP A 558 8.48 -17.24 -0.16
CA ASP A 558 7.76 -18.48 -0.50
C ASP A 558 7.91 -19.56 0.58
N ALA A 559 9.11 -19.73 1.12
CA ALA A 559 9.39 -20.73 2.14
C ALA A 559 8.76 -20.40 3.50
N LEU A 560 8.68 -19.12 3.85
CA LEU A 560 8.13 -18.64 5.12
C LEU A 560 6.63 -18.33 5.06
N GLY A 561 6.09 -18.04 3.87
CA GLY A 561 4.68 -17.70 3.68
C GLY A 561 4.21 -16.63 4.67
N ILE A 562 3.13 -16.88 5.40
CA ILE A 562 2.56 -15.96 6.40
C ILE A 562 3.52 -15.57 7.53
N TYR A 563 4.59 -16.34 7.74
CA TYR A 563 5.60 -16.04 8.77
C TYR A 563 6.68 -15.06 8.30
N TYR A 564 6.75 -14.77 7.00
CA TYR A 564 7.76 -13.89 6.42
C TYR A 564 7.71 -12.47 7.03
N GLN A 565 6.57 -11.81 6.96
CA GLN A 565 6.39 -10.44 7.46
C GLN A 565 6.71 -10.27 8.96
N PRO A 566 6.21 -11.14 9.86
CA PRO A 566 6.59 -11.07 11.27
C PRO A 566 8.08 -11.27 11.53
N LEU A 567 8.72 -12.22 10.86
CA LEU A 567 10.16 -12.48 11.03
C LEU A 567 11.01 -11.35 10.45
N ARG A 568 10.63 -10.79 9.30
CA ARG A 568 11.24 -9.60 8.71
C ARG A 568 11.14 -8.40 9.66
N PHE A 569 9.98 -8.19 10.27
CA PHE A 569 9.79 -7.14 11.26
C PHE A 569 10.76 -7.29 12.45
N VAL A 570 10.87 -8.49 13.03
CA VAL A 570 11.84 -8.77 14.10
C VAL A 570 13.28 -8.51 13.64
N GLY A 571 13.65 -8.95 12.45
CA GLY A 571 14.96 -8.69 11.87
C GLY A 571 15.25 -7.20 11.64
N SER A 572 14.24 -6.41 11.29
CA SER A 572 14.37 -4.98 11.08
C SER A 572 14.54 -4.16 12.37
N LEU A 573 14.09 -4.68 13.52
CA LEU A 573 14.20 -4.00 14.82
C LEU A 573 15.64 -3.72 15.24
N SER A 574 16.59 -4.56 14.82
CA SER A 574 18.02 -4.38 15.14
C SER A 574 18.70 -3.31 14.26
N ARG A 575 18.08 -2.90 13.17
CA ARG A 575 18.63 -1.96 12.18
C ARG A 575 17.89 -0.61 12.14
N ARG A 576 16.70 -0.55 12.71
CA ARG A 576 15.85 0.64 12.72
C ARG A 576 15.97 1.40 14.03
N ASN A 577 15.71 2.68 13.97
CA ASN A 577 15.57 3.49 15.18
C ASN A 577 14.57 2.81 16.13
N ALA A 578 14.94 2.61 17.38
CA ALA A 578 14.11 1.92 18.37
C ALA A 578 12.76 2.60 18.63
N LEU A 579 12.63 3.86 18.22
CA LEU A 579 11.42 4.66 18.35
C LEU A 579 10.56 4.53 17.09
N GLN A 580 9.37 3.98 17.26
CA GLN A 580 8.43 3.73 16.18
C GLN A 580 7.09 4.41 16.42
N ALA A 581 6.61 5.09 15.37
CA ALA A 581 5.25 5.58 15.23
C ALA A 581 4.59 4.78 14.10
N ARG A 582 4.12 3.56 14.41
CA ARG A 582 3.48 2.67 13.41
C ARG A 582 2.30 1.88 13.98
N ILE A 583 1.47 1.36 13.10
CA ILE A 583 0.42 0.38 13.39
C ILE A 583 1.01 -1.04 13.50
N PRO A 584 0.44 -1.91 14.33
CA PRO A 584 1.03 -3.22 14.66
C PRO A 584 1.02 -4.23 13.53
N TYR A 585 0.02 -4.20 12.70
CA TYR A 585 -0.20 -5.16 11.62
C TYR A 585 -1.14 -4.52 10.60
N LEU A 586 -0.89 -4.83 9.34
CA LEU A 586 -1.89 -4.62 8.30
C LEU A 586 -3.00 -5.64 8.57
N PRO A 587 -4.26 -5.22 8.73
CA PRO A 587 -5.35 -6.17 8.73
C PRO A 587 -5.37 -6.82 7.36
N ASN A 588 -4.85 -8.05 7.28
CA ASN A 588 -5.05 -8.88 6.10
C ASN A 588 -6.51 -9.31 6.14
N ILE A 589 -7.32 -8.58 5.43
CA ILE A 589 -8.75 -8.84 5.31
C ILE A 589 -8.87 -9.61 4.00
N GLN A 590 -8.86 -10.93 4.13
CA GLN A 590 -9.12 -11.84 3.02
C GLN A 590 -10.59 -11.83 2.62
#